data_1d47a0dce4c17ab89031c8c1b3c64563
#
_entry.id   1d47a0dce4c17ab89031c8c1b3c64563
#
_cell.length_a   1.000
_cell.length_b   1.000
_cell.length_c   1.000
_cell.angle_alpha   90.00
_cell.angle_beta   90.00
_cell.angle_gamma   90.00
#
_symmetry.space_group_name_H-M   'P 1'
#
loop_
_entity.id
_entity.type
_entity.pdbx_description
1 polymer ?
#
loop_
_entity_poly.entity_id
_entity_poly.type
_entity_poly.pdbx_seq_one_letter_code
_entity_poly.pdbx_strand_id
1 'polypeptide(L)'
;FSKNIFVDGLKNDAKYVFQYCQNVEIHHAQITTKDSFWECDNVTVYDSELNGEYLAWHSKNIRLVRCHISGEQPLCYMDHITLEDCTFDKMCDRAFEDCTNIKANIKGVISNIKNPISGTIKADKIESITINEFAKGNIKQKENGLLVITQK
;
A
#
# COMPACT_ATOMS: atom_id res chain seq x y z
N PHE A 1 6.49 12.27 -15.12
CA PHE A 1 7.76 11.65 -15.60
C PHE A 1 8.98 12.29 -14.97
N SER A 2 9.12 12.19 -13.64
CA SER A 2 10.26 12.78 -12.92
C SER A 2 11.08 11.70 -12.25
N LYS A 3 12.37 11.98 -12.05
CA LYS A 3 13.30 11.05 -11.41
C LYS A 3 14.11 11.75 -10.33
N ASN A 4 14.55 10.96 -9.35
CA ASN A 4 15.45 11.42 -8.31
C ASN A 4 14.90 12.62 -7.53
N ILE A 5 13.71 12.43 -6.97
CA ILE A 5 12.98 13.46 -6.24
C ILE A 5 13.17 13.25 -4.74
N PHE A 6 13.52 14.30 -4.03
CA PHE A 6 13.52 14.34 -2.56
C PHE A 6 12.57 15.42 -2.08
N VAL A 7 11.69 15.08 -1.14
CA VAL A 7 10.70 16.01 -0.59
C VAL A 7 10.64 15.86 0.92
N ASP A 8 10.62 16.97 1.62
CA ASP A 8 10.39 16.99 3.07
C ASP A 8 9.38 18.09 3.42
N GLY A 9 8.34 17.70 4.14
CA GLY A 9 7.33 18.64 4.64
C GLY A 9 6.27 19.06 3.61
N LEU A 10 6.05 18.28 2.56
CA LEU A 10 5.03 18.61 1.56
C LEU A 10 3.62 18.52 2.13
N LYS A 11 2.83 19.54 1.86
CA LYS A 11 1.39 19.49 2.06
C LYS A 11 0.71 19.70 0.72
N ASN A 12 0.00 18.69 0.25
CA ASN A 12 -0.60 18.71 -1.09
C ASN A 12 -2.06 18.26 -1.01
N ASP A 13 -2.92 19.04 -1.64
CA ASP A 13 -4.36 18.76 -1.79
C ASP A 13 -4.74 19.02 -3.25
N ALA A 14 -4.22 18.19 -4.14
CA ALA A 14 -4.44 18.32 -5.57
C ALA A 14 -4.62 16.93 -6.17
N LYS A 15 -5.02 16.86 -7.42
CA LYS A 15 -5.18 15.58 -8.12
C LYS A 15 -3.87 15.17 -8.79
N TYR A 16 -3.59 13.85 -8.77
CA TYR A 16 -2.55 13.20 -9.58
C TYR A 16 -1.12 13.67 -9.27
N VAL A 17 -0.73 13.59 -7.99
CA VAL A 17 0.65 13.89 -7.60
C VAL A 17 1.54 12.66 -7.72
N PHE A 18 2.78 12.83 -8.15
CA PHE A 18 3.80 11.78 -8.27
C PHE A 18 3.35 10.61 -9.15
N GLN A 19 2.92 10.88 -10.37
CA GLN A 19 2.64 9.81 -11.34
C GLN A 19 3.86 9.58 -12.23
N TYR A 20 4.11 8.30 -12.58
CA TYR A 20 5.21 7.91 -13.46
C TYR A 20 6.58 8.38 -13.00
N CYS A 21 6.78 8.47 -11.69
CA CYS A 21 8.04 8.94 -11.09
C CYS A 21 8.95 7.77 -10.75
N GLN A 22 10.24 8.03 -10.68
CA GLN A 22 11.25 7.05 -10.28
C GLN A 22 12.18 7.64 -9.24
N ASN A 23 12.61 6.81 -8.29
CA ASN A 23 13.57 7.18 -7.26
C ASN A 23 13.10 8.40 -6.46
N VAL A 24 12.02 8.22 -5.73
CA VAL A 24 11.39 9.28 -4.93
C VAL A 24 11.57 8.96 -3.45
N GLU A 25 11.99 9.94 -2.69
CA GLU A 25 12.06 9.87 -1.22
C GLU A 25 11.28 11.02 -0.63
N ILE A 26 10.35 10.71 0.27
CA ILE A 26 9.43 11.69 0.86
C ILE A 26 9.43 11.54 2.38
N HIS A 27 9.54 12.65 3.09
CA HIS A 27 9.45 12.72 4.54
C HIS A 27 8.40 13.74 4.98
N HIS A 28 7.64 13.42 6.02
CA HIS A 28 6.73 14.33 6.72
C HIS A 28 5.76 15.03 5.77
N ALA A 29 5.11 14.27 4.89
CA ALA A 29 4.15 14.82 3.95
C ALA A 29 2.70 14.56 4.40
N GLN A 30 1.83 15.43 3.96
CA GLN A 30 0.38 15.24 3.99
C GLN A 30 -0.11 15.31 2.55
N ILE A 31 -0.44 14.16 1.99
CA ILE A 31 -0.88 14.04 0.60
C ILE A 31 -2.33 13.61 0.60
N THR A 32 -3.19 14.49 0.09
CA THR A 32 -4.62 14.23 -0.09
C THR A 32 -4.93 14.34 -1.56
N THR A 33 -4.87 13.20 -2.26
CA THR A 33 -5.02 13.21 -3.70
C THR A 33 -5.39 11.83 -4.22
N LYS A 34 -6.21 11.80 -5.23
CA LYS A 34 -6.54 10.59 -5.98
C LYS A 34 -5.34 10.15 -6.83
N ASP A 35 -5.13 8.84 -6.93
CA ASP A 35 -4.12 8.22 -7.80
C ASP A 35 -2.67 8.67 -7.52
N SER A 36 -2.33 8.92 -6.25
CA SER A 36 -0.94 9.20 -5.86
C SER A 36 -0.03 8.02 -6.17
N PHE A 37 1.16 8.29 -6.68
CA PHE A 37 2.19 7.29 -6.99
C PHE A 37 1.76 6.25 -8.01
N TRP A 38 0.84 6.58 -8.91
CA TRP A 38 0.44 5.67 -9.97
C TRP A 38 1.60 5.40 -10.92
N GLU A 39 1.87 4.12 -11.19
CA GLU A 39 2.95 3.65 -12.06
C GLU A 39 4.33 4.24 -11.71
N CYS A 40 4.60 4.36 -10.43
CA CYS A 40 5.91 4.77 -9.94
C CYS A 40 6.81 3.56 -9.70
N ASP A 41 8.11 3.81 -9.68
CA ASP A 41 9.11 2.80 -9.38
C ASP A 41 10.13 3.35 -8.39
N ASN A 42 10.38 2.58 -7.34
CA ASN A 42 11.31 2.95 -6.28
C ASN A 42 10.94 4.24 -5.55
N VAL A 43 9.88 4.14 -4.76
CA VAL A 43 9.41 5.24 -3.90
C VAL A 43 9.49 4.82 -2.45
N THR A 44 10.09 5.64 -1.61
CA THR A 44 10.10 5.46 -0.17
C THR A 44 9.48 6.69 0.50
N VAL A 45 8.49 6.45 1.37
CA VAL A 45 7.77 7.51 2.07
C VAL A 45 7.86 7.26 3.57
N TYR A 46 8.28 8.27 4.33
CA TYR A 46 8.45 8.21 5.78
C TYR A 46 7.51 9.18 6.48
N ASP A 47 6.92 8.73 7.58
CA ASP A 47 6.23 9.58 8.55
C ASP A 47 5.20 10.52 7.91
N SER A 48 4.34 9.97 7.05
CA SER A 48 3.44 10.77 6.21
C SER A 48 1.99 10.29 6.32
N GLU A 49 1.08 11.18 5.98
CA GLU A 49 -0.33 10.84 5.80
C GLU A 49 -0.64 10.79 4.32
N LEU A 50 -1.16 9.66 3.87
CA LEU A 50 -1.45 9.39 2.47
C LEU A 50 -2.95 9.10 2.35
N ASN A 51 -3.71 10.10 1.91
CA ASN A 51 -5.15 10.02 1.82
C ASN A 51 -5.60 10.18 0.36
N GLY A 52 -6.42 9.27 -0.10
CA GLY A 52 -7.01 9.35 -1.43
C GLY A 52 -7.25 8.00 -2.06
N GLU A 53 -8.14 7.95 -3.03
CA GLU A 53 -8.47 6.74 -3.76
C GLU A 53 -7.27 6.23 -4.56
N TYR A 54 -7.12 4.91 -4.63
CA TYR A 54 -6.22 4.20 -5.55
C TYR A 54 -4.74 4.53 -5.34
N LEU A 55 -4.33 4.65 -4.07
CA LEU A 55 -2.93 4.91 -3.71
C LEU A 55 -2.00 3.86 -4.33
N ALA A 56 -1.00 4.34 -5.06
CA ALA A 56 0.13 3.56 -5.61
C ALA A 56 -0.26 2.44 -6.59
N TRP A 57 -1.36 2.55 -7.29
CA TRP A 57 -1.78 1.54 -8.26
C TRP A 57 -0.74 1.32 -9.35
N HIS A 58 -0.53 0.07 -9.73
CA HIS A 58 0.39 -0.37 -10.77
C HIS A 58 1.85 0.06 -10.56
N SER A 59 2.24 0.29 -9.32
CA SER A 59 3.60 0.70 -8.97
C SER A 59 4.44 -0.51 -8.56
N LYS A 60 5.74 -0.32 -8.50
CA LYS A 60 6.67 -1.35 -8.04
C LYS A 60 7.75 -0.77 -7.14
N ASN A 61 8.29 -1.61 -6.25
CA ASN A 61 9.35 -1.21 -5.33
C ASN A 61 8.95 0.00 -4.48
N ILE A 62 7.82 -0.12 -3.82
CA ILE A 62 7.30 0.94 -2.94
C ILE A 62 7.54 0.54 -1.49
N ARG A 63 8.08 1.45 -0.70
CA ARG A 63 8.29 1.28 0.72
C ARG A 63 7.65 2.43 1.49
N LEU A 64 6.73 2.11 2.39
CA LEU A 64 6.05 3.07 3.26
C LEU A 64 6.43 2.77 4.71
N VAL A 65 6.97 3.76 5.41
CA VAL A 65 7.47 3.62 6.77
C VAL A 65 6.74 4.60 7.68
N ARG A 66 6.06 4.09 8.69
CA ARG A 66 5.28 4.88 9.66
C ARG A 66 4.32 5.87 8.98
N CYS A 67 3.63 5.38 7.95
CA CYS A 67 2.62 6.17 7.24
C CYS A 67 1.23 5.78 7.69
N HIS A 68 0.31 6.75 7.64
CA HIS A 68 -1.12 6.49 7.81
C HIS A 68 -1.79 6.53 6.44
N ILE A 69 -2.49 5.46 6.11
CA ILE A 69 -3.11 5.28 4.80
C ILE A 69 -4.62 5.37 4.95
N SER A 70 -5.25 6.24 4.17
CA SER A 70 -6.68 6.37 4.09
C SER A 70 -7.14 6.52 2.65
N GLY A 71 -8.40 6.21 2.39
CA GLY A 71 -8.96 6.23 1.05
C GLY A 71 -9.35 4.85 0.56
N GLU A 72 -10.08 4.83 -0.55
CA GLU A 72 -10.64 3.62 -1.12
C GLU A 72 -9.58 2.85 -1.90
N GLN A 73 -9.57 1.53 -1.73
CA GLN A 73 -8.84 0.55 -2.54
C GLN A 73 -7.35 0.92 -2.71
N PRO A 74 -6.61 1.07 -1.61
CA PRO A 74 -5.19 1.42 -1.70
C PRO A 74 -4.34 0.21 -2.06
N LEU A 75 -3.19 0.46 -2.67
CA LEU A 75 -2.13 -0.53 -2.86
C LEU A 75 -2.58 -1.74 -3.69
N CYS A 76 -2.99 -1.50 -4.93
CA CYS A 76 -3.44 -2.55 -5.83
C CYS A 76 -2.56 -2.71 -7.05
N TYR A 77 -2.47 -3.93 -7.57
CA TYR A 77 -1.72 -4.27 -8.80
C TYR A 77 -0.24 -3.91 -8.72
N MET A 78 0.36 -4.10 -7.55
CA MET A 78 1.74 -3.71 -7.29
C MET A 78 2.65 -4.92 -7.24
N ASP A 79 3.93 -4.69 -7.47
CA ASP A 79 4.97 -5.68 -7.24
C ASP A 79 6.03 -5.12 -6.29
N HIS A 80 6.40 -5.88 -5.28
CA HIS A 80 7.35 -5.48 -4.23
C HIS A 80 6.87 -4.26 -3.44
N ILE A 81 5.88 -4.49 -2.60
CA ILE A 81 5.38 -3.49 -1.64
C ILE A 81 5.86 -3.84 -0.23
N THR A 82 6.50 -2.90 0.42
CA THR A 82 6.94 -3.03 1.81
C THR A 82 6.27 -1.98 2.68
N LEU A 83 5.59 -2.40 3.72
CA LEU A 83 5.05 -1.52 4.75
C LEU A 83 5.74 -1.82 6.08
N GLU A 84 6.22 -0.77 6.74
CA GLU A 84 6.83 -0.86 8.07
C GLU A 84 6.08 0.05 9.04
N ASP A 85 5.43 -0.54 10.03
CA ASP A 85 4.72 0.18 11.09
C ASP A 85 3.68 1.18 10.57
N CYS A 86 2.99 0.81 9.50
CA CYS A 86 1.94 1.63 8.91
C CYS A 86 0.58 1.36 9.55
N THR A 87 -0.30 2.35 9.49
CA THR A 87 -1.68 2.24 9.94
C THR A 87 -2.64 2.50 8.78
N PHE A 88 -3.82 1.88 8.85
CA PHE A 88 -4.87 2.07 7.86
C PHE A 88 -6.10 2.68 8.53
N ASP A 89 -6.74 3.62 7.84
CA ASP A 89 -8.06 4.08 8.26
C ASP A 89 -9.05 2.92 8.17
N LYS A 90 -10.01 2.89 9.10
CA LYS A 90 -11.00 1.82 9.16
C LYS A 90 -11.89 1.73 7.92
N MET A 91 -11.97 2.79 7.14
CA MET A 91 -12.76 2.83 5.90
C MET A 91 -11.99 2.33 4.67
N CYS A 92 -10.70 2.03 4.80
CA CYS A 92 -9.95 1.41 3.71
C CYS A 92 -10.48 0.01 3.41
N ASP A 93 -10.73 -0.25 2.13
CA ASP A 93 -11.22 -1.55 1.67
C ASP A 93 -10.36 -2.07 0.52
N ARG A 94 -10.46 -3.37 0.25
CA ARG A 94 -9.83 -4.02 -0.91
C ARG A 94 -8.34 -3.72 -1.05
N ALA A 95 -7.63 -3.63 0.06
CA ALA A 95 -6.18 -3.41 0.04
C ALA A 95 -5.44 -4.62 -0.50
N PHE A 96 -4.30 -4.39 -1.14
CA PHE A 96 -3.39 -5.40 -1.69
C PHE A 96 -3.95 -6.24 -2.83
N GLU A 97 -5.01 -5.80 -3.51
CA GLU A 97 -5.59 -6.55 -4.60
C GLU A 97 -4.56 -6.78 -5.72
N ASP A 98 -4.38 -8.05 -6.07
CA ASP A 98 -3.44 -8.49 -7.11
C ASP A 98 -2.00 -7.99 -6.93
N CYS A 99 -1.56 -7.85 -5.69
CA CYS A 99 -0.17 -7.49 -5.39
C CYS A 99 0.71 -8.72 -5.20
N THR A 100 1.94 -8.64 -5.69
CA THR A 100 2.96 -9.67 -5.55
C THR A 100 4.11 -9.20 -4.66
N ASN A 101 4.79 -10.15 -4.03
CA ASN A 101 5.95 -9.85 -3.18
C ASN A 101 5.65 -8.81 -2.10
N ILE A 102 4.57 -9.05 -1.38
CA ILE A 102 4.12 -8.18 -0.29
C ILE A 102 4.94 -8.50 0.96
N LYS A 103 5.41 -7.45 1.64
CA LYS A 103 5.99 -7.54 2.96
C LYS A 103 5.42 -6.41 3.81
N ALA A 104 4.33 -6.69 4.50
CA ALA A 104 3.60 -5.65 5.22
C ALA A 104 3.57 -5.93 6.72
N ASN A 105 3.96 -4.92 7.50
CA ASN A 105 3.81 -4.88 8.93
C ASN A 105 2.92 -3.68 9.28
N ILE A 106 1.70 -3.99 9.71
CA ILE A 106 0.65 -3.00 9.95
C ILE A 106 0.40 -2.92 11.46
N LYS A 107 0.38 -1.72 12.00
CA LYS A 107 -0.05 -1.47 13.38
C LYS A 107 -1.56 -1.30 13.40
N GLY A 108 -2.21 -1.92 14.40
CA GLY A 108 -3.64 -1.83 14.56
C GLY A 108 -4.41 -2.76 13.63
N VAL A 109 -5.55 -2.31 13.19
CA VAL A 109 -6.52 -3.12 12.46
C VAL A 109 -6.53 -2.75 10.99
N ILE A 110 -6.54 -3.75 10.12
CA ILE A 110 -6.87 -3.55 8.69
C ILE A 110 -8.26 -4.16 8.43
N SER A 111 -9.14 -3.37 7.83
CA SER A 111 -10.54 -3.74 7.66
C SER A 111 -10.77 -4.77 6.58
N ASN A 112 -10.09 -4.64 5.43
CA ASN A 112 -10.30 -5.57 4.32
C ASN A 112 -9.08 -5.69 3.41
N ILE A 113 -8.75 -6.93 3.09
CA ILE A 113 -7.73 -7.32 2.11
C ILE A 113 -8.42 -8.11 1.02
N LYS A 114 -8.08 -7.86 -0.24
CA LYS A 114 -8.70 -8.56 -1.37
C LYS A 114 -7.66 -9.17 -2.31
N ASN A 115 -7.80 -10.46 -2.57
CA ASN A 115 -7.05 -11.21 -3.60
C ASN A 115 -5.53 -10.92 -3.63
N PRO A 116 -4.81 -10.96 -2.52
CA PRO A 116 -3.34 -10.82 -2.58
C PRO A 116 -2.74 -12.04 -3.30
N ILE A 117 -1.65 -11.83 -4.03
CA ILE A 117 -1.05 -12.91 -4.82
C ILE A 117 0.07 -13.62 -4.08
N SER A 118 1.00 -12.88 -3.47
CA SER A 118 2.13 -13.50 -2.76
C SER A 118 2.74 -12.57 -1.73
N GLY A 119 3.28 -13.15 -0.68
CA GLY A 119 4.02 -12.45 0.35
C GLY A 119 3.44 -12.66 1.75
N THR A 120 3.70 -11.71 2.63
CA THR A 120 3.23 -11.76 4.02
C THR A 120 2.58 -10.44 4.41
N ILE A 121 1.49 -10.53 5.16
CA ILE A 121 0.81 -9.37 5.74
C ILE A 121 0.59 -9.67 7.22
N LYS A 122 1.12 -8.80 8.08
CA LYS A 122 0.93 -8.88 9.53
C LYS A 122 0.26 -7.63 10.04
N ALA A 123 -0.78 -7.80 10.84
CA ALA A 123 -1.50 -6.73 11.52
C ALA A 123 -1.89 -7.21 12.92
N ASP A 124 -2.26 -6.29 13.81
CA ASP A 124 -2.81 -6.70 15.10
C ASP A 124 -4.13 -7.44 14.90
N LYS A 125 -4.92 -7.01 13.92
CA LYS A 125 -6.13 -7.71 13.52
C LYS A 125 -6.45 -7.47 12.05
N ILE A 126 -6.80 -8.54 11.35
CA ILE A 126 -7.36 -8.48 9.98
C ILE A 126 -8.85 -8.80 10.08
N GLU A 127 -9.71 -7.82 9.83
CA GLU A 127 -11.16 -8.01 10.02
C GLU A 127 -11.78 -8.88 8.95
N SER A 128 -11.44 -8.68 7.69
CA SER A 128 -11.99 -9.45 6.60
C SER A 128 -11.00 -9.65 5.46
N ILE A 129 -11.16 -10.77 4.77
CA ILE A 129 -10.37 -11.12 3.61
C ILE A 129 -11.34 -11.56 2.52
N THR A 130 -11.27 -10.90 1.38
CA THR A 130 -12.08 -11.23 0.20
C THR A 130 -11.23 -12.05 -0.76
N ILE A 131 -11.61 -13.30 -0.99
CA ILE A 131 -10.99 -14.18 -1.98
C ILE A 131 -12.11 -14.63 -2.90
N ASN A 132 -12.01 -14.31 -4.18
CA ASN A 132 -13.00 -14.69 -5.16
C ASN A 132 -12.42 -15.61 -6.24
N GLU A 133 -13.20 -15.89 -7.28
CA GLU A 133 -12.81 -16.79 -8.37
C GLU A 133 -11.62 -16.32 -9.19
N PHE A 134 -11.32 -15.02 -9.16
CA PHE A 134 -10.19 -14.43 -9.88
C PHE A 134 -8.89 -14.41 -9.06
N ALA A 135 -8.92 -14.91 -7.83
CA ALA A 135 -7.75 -14.87 -6.95
C ALA A 135 -6.59 -15.70 -7.52
N LYS A 136 -5.42 -15.09 -7.60
CA LYS A 136 -4.18 -15.71 -8.09
C LYS A 136 -3.29 -16.21 -6.97
N GLY A 137 -3.64 -15.92 -5.73
CA GLY A 137 -2.90 -16.34 -4.55
C GLY A 137 -3.69 -17.30 -3.69
N ASN A 138 -2.97 -18.16 -2.98
CA ASN A 138 -3.52 -19.04 -1.93
C ASN A 138 -3.07 -18.55 -0.58
N ILE A 139 -3.99 -18.47 0.37
CA ILE A 139 -3.66 -18.19 1.75
C ILE A 139 -3.21 -19.51 2.39
N LYS A 140 -1.93 -19.58 2.80
CA LYS A 140 -1.37 -20.77 3.40
C LYS A 140 -1.46 -20.77 4.92
N GLN A 141 -1.42 -19.59 5.53
CA GLN A 141 -1.46 -19.48 6.98
C GLN A 141 -2.16 -18.19 7.38
N LYS A 142 -3.03 -18.32 8.37
CA LYS A 142 -3.65 -17.17 9.03
C LYS A 142 -3.71 -17.47 10.52
N GLU A 143 -2.87 -16.79 11.30
CA GLU A 143 -2.79 -16.96 12.74
C GLU A 143 -2.31 -15.66 13.38
N ASN A 144 -2.96 -15.22 14.45
CA ASN A 144 -2.57 -14.03 15.20
C ASN A 144 -2.31 -12.79 14.32
N GLY A 145 -3.16 -12.55 13.33
CA GLY A 145 -3.01 -11.41 12.43
C GLY A 145 -1.92 -11.57 11.38
N LEU A 146 -1.35 -12.76 11.22
CA LEU A 146 -0.37 -13.06 10.18
C LEU A 146 -1.02 -13.80 9.02
N LEU A 147 -0.81 -13.29 7.82
CA LEU A 147 -1.27 -13.88 6.58
C LEU A 147 -0.06 -14.24 5.72
N VAL A 148 0.05 -15.49 5.32
CA VAL A 148 1.07 -15.96 4.38
C VAL A 148 0.39 -16.36 3.08
N ILE A 149 0.81 -15.75 1.99
CA ILE A 149 0.18 -15.94 0.68
C ILE A 149 1.21 -16.50 -0.29
N THR A 150 0.83 -17.54 -1.02
CA THR A 150 1.66 -18.10 -2.10
C THR A 150 0.92 -18.03 -3.42
N GLN A 151 1.64 -17.76 -4.48
CA GLN A 151 1.05 -17.72 -5.83
C GLN A 151 0.58 -19.11 -6.25
N LYS A 152 -0.59 -19.17 -6.85
CA LYS A 152 -1.14 -20.40 -7.41
C LYS A 152 -0.33 -20.93 -8.58
#